data_e096b6f8a504cfcbda0d2e94c64273e1
#
_entry.id   e096b6f8a504cfcbda0d2e94c64273e1
#
_cell.length_a   1.000
_cell.length_b   1.000
_cell.length_c   1.000
_cell.angle_alpha   90.00
_cell.angle_beta   90.00
_cell.angle_gamma   90.00
#
_symmetry.space_group_name_H-M   'P 1'
#
loop_
_entity.id
_entity.type
_entity.pdbx_description
1 polymer ?
#
loop_
_entity_poly.entity_id
_entity_poly.type
_entity_poly.pdbx_seq_one_letter_code
_entity_poly.pdbx_strand_id
1 'polypeptide(L)'
;MKKNNTNFSKAAACFLGGLLFFSSCQKSQLNELKAINNGNLPVASKFSATETTPEIRVLSFNVRHNDASDPQSITERQGNIRQIIVDNNPDIFGMQEFSDNSFETWFIPQMASLGYGVYYDESAGMGTPKVIFYKTNRFTLQSSGTVVLGPTNTGTWAKLLDNTTSLKYFVSNSHWQFDSQPVRQQNSEALVAAVNQYNTENLPEIVFGDFNAQPGADEINNLKSGLDLVDALGDTDGDLTFHGWTATGTGKIDWIMSDRSMAFTSWKVITTSYNGFWPSDHWPVMANFVPGIFGGAHADANGKSVNANTKFWFADINGDGKADKVYWNSTYDSGRPQIFLSNGDGTFASAAVVHTAGASTSTTTRYYYADVNGDGKADEILWDPTLNSGHTRVYLATTNGNFSSTVIDNPEGTSAGTTTIYNFADVNGDGKADKIYWNGTFDSGHTRVYLATSNGNFSGTVVSGTEGASTTGGSVFYYADVNGDGKADKILWQQSLNSGKPSVFLSDGDGTFTASTSFTDAGASSASSATVFYFTDVNGDGRADKIYWNPGNYLGKLKIYYSSTANKFDGPYYSLRGTSQSGDTDFFFADLNGDGKNDQIGWNYAENSGELRNYFAK
;
A
#
# COMPACT_ATOMS: atom_id res chain seq x y z
N MET A 1 19.21 -14.54 -50.61
CA MET A 1 19.99 -14.58 -49.40
C MET A 1 19.39 -13.55 -48.43
N LYS A 2 18.61 -14.01 -47.47
CA LYS A 2 17.93 -13.15 -46.49
C LYS A 2 18.80 -13.09 -45.25
N LYS A 3 19.18 -11.87 -44.83
CA LYS A 3 19.78 -11.63 -43.53
C LYS A 3 18.66 -11.58 -42.50
N ASN A 4 18.67 -12.48 -41.55
CA ASN A 4 17.87 -12.41 -40.35
C ASN A 4 18.54 -11.42 -39.39
N ASN A 5 17.89 -10.31 -39.12
CA ASN A 5 18.19 -9.46 -37.97
C ASN A 5 17.37 -9.97 -36.79
N THR A 6 18.02 -10.61 -35.87
CA THR A 6 17.47 -10.86 -34.54
C THR A 6 17.68 -9.58 -33.70
N ASN A 7 16.61 -8.84 -33.52
CA ASN A 7 16.56 -7.78 -32.51
C ASN A 7 16.48 -8.44 -31.13
N PHE A 8 17.56 -8.38 -30.38
CA PHE A 8 17.51 -8.56 -28.93
C PHE A 8 16.95 -7.27 -28.34
N SER A 9 15.73 -7.30 -27.90
CA SER A 9 15.21 -6.29 -26.98
C SER A 9 15.94 -6.47 -25.65
N LYS A 10 16.78 -5.54 -25.29
CA LYS A 10 17.33 -5.44 -23.92
C LYS A 10 16.17 -5.03 -23.01
N ALA A 11 15.73 -5.94 -22.18
CA ALA A 11 14.92 -5.58 -21.04
C ALA A 11 15.78 -4.65 -20.16
N ALA A 12 15.30 -3.46 -19.94
CA ALA A 12 15.95 -2.54 -19.03
C ALA A 12 15.66 -3.00 -17.60
N ALA A 13 16.70 -3.15 -16.81
CA ALA A 13 16.62 -3.61 -15.44
C ALA A 13 16.25 -2.47 -14.49
N CYS A 14 15.40 -2.78 -13.53
CA CYS A 14 14.96 -1.87 -12.49
C CYS A 14 16.00 -1.69 -11.41
N PHE A 15 16.18 -0.49 -10.95
CA PHE A 15 17.09 -0.16 -9.88
C PHE A 15 16.37 0.44 -8.70
N LEU A 16 16.71 -0.08 -7.57
CA LEU A 16 16.31 0.48 -6.30
C LEU A 16 17.52 0.73 -5.42
N GLY A 17 17.61 1.93 -4.94
CA GLY A 17 18.44 2.22 -3.81
C GLY A 17 17.71 1.90 -2.50
N GLY A 18 18.43 1.34 -1.54
CA GLY A 18 17.92 1.08 -0.20
C GLY A 18 17.89 2.35 0.67
N LEU A 19 16.94 2.42 1.59
CA LEU A 19 16.86 3.43 2.63
C LEU A 19 17.79 3.12 3.81
N LEU A 20 18.46 4.13 4.32
CA LEU A 20 19.26 4.06 5.56
C LEU A 20 18.39 4.35 6.78
N PHE A 21 18.41 3.45 7.76
CA PHE A 21 17.76 3.69 9.04
C PHE A 21 18.72 3.51 10.22
N PHE A 22 18.55 4.35 11.22
CA PHE A 22 19.29 4.30 12.48
C PHE A 22 18.36 3.92 13.62
N SER A 23 18.82 3.07 14.51
CA SER A 23 18.13 2.77 15.74
C SER A 23 18.41 3.82 16.83
N SER A 24 17.45 4.01 17.61
CA SER A 24 17.02 4.79 18.77
C SER A 24 18.00 5.60 19.64
N CYS A 25 19.26 5.80 19.34
CA CYS A 25 20.13 6.48 20.30
C CYS A 25 20.37 7.99 20.06
N GLN A 26 19.79 8.59 19.02
CA GLN A 26 19.87 10.05 18.81
C GLN A 26 18.62 10.60 18.10
N LYS A 27 17.53 10.75 18.83
CA LYS A 27 16.27 11.28 18.28
C LYS A 27 16.35 12.71 17.70
N SER A 28 17.39 13.49 17.99
CA SER A 28 17.55 14.84 17.47
C SER A 28 18.35 14.93 16.16
N GLN A 29 19.10 13.87 15.80
CA GLN A 29 19.80 13.76 14.52
C GLN A 29 19.16 12.76 13.57
N LEU A 30 18.13 12.04 14.01
CA LEU A 30 17.48 10.94 13.30
C LEU A 30 16.69 11.38 12.06
N ASN A 31 16.21 12.62 12.02
CA ASN A 31 15.47 13.13 10.87
C ASN A 31 16.37 13.48 9.69
N GLU A 32 17.66 13.66 9.92
CA GLU A 32 18.63 14.02 8.87
C GLU A 32 19.11 12.83 8.03
N LEU A 33 18.82 11.59 8.45
CA LEU A 33 19.41 10.39 7.84
C LEU A 33 18.37 9.38 7.32
N LYS A 34 17.06 9.69 7.40
CA LYS A 34 15.99 8.80 6.96
C LYS A 34 15.63 8.90 5.46
N ALA A 35 16.27 9.81 4.75
CA ALA A 35 15.98 10.05 3.35
C ALA A 35 17.17 9.70 2.48
N ILE A 36 17.46 8.47 2.29
CA ILE A 36 18.47 8.09 1.30
C ILE A 36 18.03 6.81 0.60
N ASN A 37 17.85 6.95 -0.68
CA ASN A 37 17.68 5.98 -1.73
C ASN A 37 16.27 5.46 -2.00
N ASN A 38 15.64 6.18 -2.88
CA ASN A 38 14.79 5.58 -3.90
C ASN A 38 15.54 5.73 -5.21
N GLY A 39 16.39 4.77 -5.53
CA GLY A 39 17.11 4.74 -6.79
C GLY A 39 16.22 4.16 -7.88
N ASN A 40 16.29 4.75 -8.97
CA ASN A 40 15.89 4.47 -10.33
C ASN A 40 15.04 3.25 -10.65
N LEU A 41 13.94 3.57 -11.29
CA LEU A 41 13.11 2.66 -12.07
C LEU A 41 13.75 2.41 -13.45
N PRO A 42 13.55 1.23 -14.04
CA PRO A 42 13.87 1.03 -15.44
C PRO A 42 12.92 1.83 -16.30
N VAL A 43 13.45 2.20 -17.44
CA VAL A 43 12.64 2.75 -18.54
C VAL A 43 11.53 1.75 -18.86
N ALA A 44 10.32 2.15 -18.60
CA ALA A 44 9.11 1.38 -18.82
C ALA A 44 9.10 0.75 -20.22
N SER A 45 8.97 -0.56 -20.28
CA SER A 45 8.32 -1.17 -21.43
C SER A 45 6.92 -0.57 -21.52
N LYS A 46 6.55 -0.02 -22.67
CA LYS A 46 5.24 0.54 -22.93
C LYS A 46 4.15 -0.46 -22.57
N PHE A 47 3.68 -0.45 -21.35
CA PHE A 47 2.34 -0.90 -21.00
C PHE A 47 1.41 0.29 -21.12
N SER A 48 0.33 0.06 -21.86
CA SER A 48 -0.75 1.02 -22.07
C SER A 48 -1.26 1.52 -20.73
N ALA A 49 -1.21 2.82 -20.52
CA ALA A 49 -1.78 3.50 -19.37
C ALA A 49 -3.25 3.11 -19.16
N THR A 50 -3.66 3.03 -17.88
CA THR A 50 -5.01 2.90 -17.32
C THR A 50 -5.43 1.47 -16.96
N GLU A 51 -4.71 0.78 -16.10
CA GLU A 51 -5.35 -0.19 -15.22
C GLU A 51 -5.40 0.40 -13.80
N THR A 52 -6.38 1.27 -13.56
CA THR A 52 -6.87 1.49 -12.20
C THR A 52 -7.37 0.14 -11.70
N THR A 53 -6.86 -0.33 -10.55
CA THR A 53 -7.41 -1.54 -9.91
C THR A 53 -8.92 -1.41 -9.89
N PRO A 54 -9.68 -2.30 -10.54
CA PRO A 54 -11.11 -2.10 -10.72
C PRO A 54 -11.81 -2.15 -9.36
N GLU A 55 -12.47 -1.04 -9.01
CA GLU A 55 -13.27 -0.96 -7.78
C GLU A 55 -14.30 -2.07 -7.74
N ILE A 56 -14.55 -2.61 -6.54
CA ILE A 56 -15.68 -3.48 -6.25
C ILE A 56 -16.76 -2.64 -5.59
N ARG A 57 -17.92 -2.56 -6.20
CA ARG A 57 -19.08 -1.84 -5.69
C ARG A 57 -19.99 -2.80 -4.94
N VAL A 58 -20.15 -2.61 -3.65
CA VAL A 58 -20.94 -3.46 -2.77
C VAL A 58 -22.14 -2.68 -2.24
N LEU A 59 -23.31 -3.30 -2.25
CA LEU A 59 -24.53 -2.69 -1.74
C LEU A 59 -25.21 -3.64 -0.74
N SER A 60 -25.64 -3.12 0.41
CA SER A 60 -26.51 -3.82 1.38
C SER A 60 -27.88 -3.16 1.39
N PHE A 61 -28.94 -3.97 1.34
CA PHE A 61 -30.30 -3.47 1.28
C PHE A 61 -31.30 -4.39 2.02
N ASN A 62 -31.76 -3.95 3.18
CA ASN A 62 -32.98 -4.53 3.77
C ASN A 62 -34.20 -4.06 2.94
N VAL A 63 -34.85 -4.98 2.24
CA VAL A 63 -35.94 -4.66 1.30
C VAL A 63 -37.31 -4.59 1.98
N ARG A 64 -37.36 -4.83 3.29
CA ARG A 64 -38.59 -4.94 4.07
C ARG A 64 -39.54 -6.02 3.50
N HIS A 65 -39.77 -7.08 4.22
CA HIS A 65 -40.76 -8.11 3.83
C HIS A 65 -42.18 -7.53 3.65
N ASN A 66 -43.10 -8.30 3.15
CA ASN A 66 -44.47 -7.85 2.97
C ASN A 66 -45.20 -7.80 4.31
N ASP A 67 -45.58 -6.62 4.77
CA ASP A 67 -46.36 -6.38 5.97
C ASP A 67 -47.59 -5.53 5.62
N ALA A 68 -48.76 -5.96 6.10
CA ALA A 68 -50.02 -5.28 5.80
C ALA A 68 -50.13 -3.87 6.43
N SER A 69 -49.26 -3.54 7.39
CA SER A 69 -49.20 -2.22 8.01
C SER A 69 -48.31 -1.23 7.24
N ASP A 70 -47.54 -1.72 6.27
CA ASP A 70 -46.67 -0.87 5.48
C ASP A 70 -47.47 0.04 4.52
N PRO A 71 -46.96 1.24 4.17
CA PRO A 71 -47.63 2.17 3.25
C PRO A 71 -47.89 1.58 1.85
N GLN A 72 -47.06 0.63 1.41
CA GLN A 72 -47.14 -0.06 0.15
C GLN A 72 -46.73 -1.54 0.33
N SER A 73 -47.45 -2.45 -0.35
CA SER A 73 -47.09 -3.86 -0.41
C SER A 73 -45.74 -4.04 -1.13
N ILE A 74 -45.08 -5.19 -0.91
CA ILE A 74 -43.83 -5.54 -1.61
C ILE A 74 -44.05 -5.55 -3.14
N THR A 75 -45.21 -5.96 -3.63
CA THR A 75 -45.54 -5.97 -5.07
C THR A 75 -45.60 -4.56 -5.66
N GLU A 76 -46.08 -3.58 -4.89
CA GLU A 76 -46.06 -2.17 -5.33
C GLU A 76 -44.66 -1.58 -5.31
N ARG A 77 -43.77 -2.01 -4.38
CA ARG A 77 -42.39 -1.52 -4.19
C ARG A 77 -41.36 -2.23 -5.08
N GLN A 78 -41.65 -3.45 -5.58
CA GLN A 78 -40.68 -4.32 -6.27
C GLN A 78 -39.98 -3.63 -7.45
N GLY A 79 -40.71 -2.80 -8.23
CA GLY A 79 -40.16 -2.04 -9.35
C GLY A 79 -39.14 -1.00 -8.91
N ASN A 80 -39.40 -0.32 -7.80
CA ASN A 80 -38.52 0.68 -7.20
C ASN A 80 -37.29 0.02 -6.56
N ILE A 81 -37.46 -1.14 -5.91
CA ILE A 81 -36.33 -1.95 -5.39
C ILE A 81 -35.39 -2.35 -6.54
N ARG A 82 -35.94 -2.83 -7.66
CA ARG A 82 -35.16 -3.14 -8.85
C ARG A 82 -34.43 -1.89 -9.39
N GLN A 83 -35.11 -0.74 -9.40
CA GLN A 83 -34.54 0.50 -9.93
C GLN A 83 -33.33 0.98 -9.10
N ILE A 84 -33.34 0.80 -7.78
CA ILE A 84 -32.16 1.05 -6.92
C ILE A 84 -30.94 0.27 -7.43
N ILE A 85 -31.12 -1.02 -7.78
CA ILE A 85 -30.02 -1.83 -8.29
C ILE A 85 -29.54 -1.34 -9.67
N VAL A 86 -30.47 -0.99 -10.55
CA VAL A 86 -30.13 -0.46 -11.87
C VAL A 86 -29.36 0.86 -11.78
N ASP A 87 -29.84 1.82 -10.98
CA ASP A 87 -29.25 3.15 -10.87
C ASP A 87 -27.87 3.14 -10.21
N ASN A 88 -27.63 2.22 -9.28
CA ASN A 88 -26.39 2.13 -8.55
C ASN A 88 -25.41 1.07 -9.11
N ASN A 89 -25.92 0.14 -9.91
CA ASN A 89 -25.15 -0.86 -10.65
C ASN A 89 -24.04 -1.54 -9.79
N PRO A 90 -24.37 -2.10 -8.61
CA PRO A 90 -23.38 -2.74 -7.75
C PRO A 90 -22.75 -3.96 -8.43
N ASP A 91 -21.55 -4.33 -8.04
CA ASP A 91 -20.88 -5.54 -8.52
C ASP A 91 -21.27 -6.75 -7.67
N ILE A 92 -21.47 -6.52 -6.37
CA ILE A 92 -21.99 -7.48 -5.38
C ILE A 92 -23.06 -6.76 -4.55
N PHE A 93 -24.16 -7.42 -4.27
CA PHE A 93 -25.11 -6.87 -3.31
C PHE A 93 -25.81 -7.97 -2.51
N GLY A 94 -26.20 -7.61 -1.29
CA GLY A 94 -26.99 -8.46 -0.42
C GLY A 94 -28.32 -7.83 -0.08
N MET A 95 -29.33 -8.69 0.10
CA MET A 95 -30.63 -8.28 0.59
C MET A 95 -30.97 -9.01 1.86
N GLN A 96 -31.65 -8.31 2.77
CA GLN A 96 -32.24 -8.83 3.99
C GLN A 96 -33.78 -8.70 3.87
N GLU A 97 -34.50 -9.50 4.62
CA GLU A 97 -35.98 -9.62 4.53
C GLU A 97 -36.50 -10.03 3.14
N PHE A 98 -35.67 -10.71 2.37
CA PHE A 98 -35.99 -11.24 1.06
C PHE A 98 -36.78 -12.57 1.23
N SER A 99 -38.09 -12.49 1.52
CA SER A 99 -38.85 -13.64 2.04
C SER A 99 -40.28 -13.80 1.48
N ASP A 100 -40.63 -13.05 0.45
CA ASP A 100 -41.95 -13.21 -0.19
C ASP A 100 -41.77 -13.99 -1.50
N ASN A 101 -42.36 -15.20 -1.58
CA ASN A 101 -42.24 -16.06 -2.76
C ASN A 101 -42.66 -15.36 -4.07
N SER A 102 -43.61 -14.43 -4.02
CA SER A 102 -44.02 -13.67 -5.20
C SER A 102 -42.96 -12.68 -5.63
N PHE A 103 -42.32 -12.01 -4.66
CA PHE A 103 -41.21 -11.10 -4.90
C PHE A 103 -39.97 -11.84 -5.38
N GLU A 104 -39.56 -12.92 -4.73
CA GLU A 104 -38.44 -13.76 -5.11
C GLU A 104 -38.57 -14.27 -6.55
N THR A 105 -39.73 -14.87 -6.86
CA THR A 105 -40.04 -15.41 -8.18
C THR A 105 -39.99 -14.33 -9.27
N TRP A 106 -40.36 -13.11 -8.95
CA TRP A 106 -40.30 -11.99 -9.87
C TRP A 106 -38.89 -11.39 -9.95
N PHE A 107 -38.23 -11.18 -8.81
CA PHE A 107 -36.98 -10.39 -8.72
C PHE A 107 -35.77 -11.13 -9.25
N ILE A 108 -35.61 -12.42 -8.93
CA ILE A 108 -34.45 -13.22 -9.35
C ILE A 108 -34.28 -13.25 -10.88
N PRO A 109 -35.33 -13.53 -11.70
CA PRO A 109 -35.19 -13.43 -13.15
C PRO A 109 -34.87 -12.03 -13.68
N GLN A 110 -35.35 -10.98 -12.99
CA GLN A 110 -34.97 -9.59 -13.34
C GLN A 110 -33.46 -9.35 -13.15
N MET A 111 -32.90 -9.83 -12.04
CA MET A 111 -31.46 -9.71 -11.77
C MET A 111 -30.64 -10.57 -12.73
N ALA A 112 -31.08 -11.77 -13.06
CA ALA A 112 -30.45 -12.61 -14.06
C ALA A 112 -30.39 -11.92 -15.44
N SER A 113 -31.47 -11.22 -15.83
CA SER A 113 -31.50 -10.44 -17.09
C SER A 113 -30.53 -9.24 -17.11
N LEU A 114 -30.12 -8.77 -15.93
CA LEU A 114 -29.10 -7.73 -15.73
C LEU A 114 -27.67 -8.29 -15.55
N GLY A 115 -27.52 -9.63 -15.70
CA GLY A 115 -26.22 -10.30 -15.62
C GLY A 115 -25.79 -10.66 -14.20
N TYR A 116 -26.70 -10.74 -13.23
CA TYR A 116 -26.39 -11.19 -11.87
C TYR A 116 -26.66 -12.68 -11.67
N GLY A 117 -25.69 -13.35 -11.06
CA GLY A 117 -25.89 -14.63 -10.38
C GLY A 117 -26.36 -14.39 -8.93
N VAL A 118 -26.91 -15.42 -8.31
CA VAL A 118 -27.43 -15.37 -6.95
C VAL A 118 -27.03 -16.61 -6.16
N TYR A 119 -26.75 -16.40 -4.87
CA TYR A 119 -26.70 -17.47 -3.88
C TYR A 119 -27.66 -17.16 -2.73
N TYR A 120 -28.49 -18.12 -2.39
CA TYR A 120 -29.34 -18.15 -1.20
C TYR A 120 -29.68 -19.61 -0.87
N ASP A 121 -30.07 -19.86 0.36
CA ASP A 121 -30.43 -21.20 0.82
C ASP A 121 -31.89 -21.21 1.30
N GLU A 122 -32.76 -21.77 0.49
CA GLU A 122 -34.18 -21.92 0.81
C GLU A 122 -34.42 -22.94 1.94
N SER A 123 -33.47 -23.88 2.15
CA SER A 123 -33.63 -24.99 3.11
C SER A 123 -33.31 -24.60 4.54
N ALA A 124 -32.73 -23.43 4.76
CA ALA A 124 -32.26 -23.01 6.09
C ALA A 124 -33.37 -22.82 7.13
N GLY A 125 -34.63 -22.80 6.75
CA GLY A 125 -35.82 -22.97 7.62
C GLY A 125 -35.99 -21.98 8.78
N MET A 126 -35.05 -21.13 9.02
CA MET A 126 -35.00 -20.20 10.13
C MET A 126 -34.87 -18.75 9.61
N GLY A 127 -35.97 -18.04 9.66
CA GLY A 127 -36.01 -16.62 9.27
C GLY A 127 -36.04 -16.41 7.76
N THR A 128 -36.02 -15.13 7.39
CA THR A 128 -36.09 -14.69 6.01
C THR A 128 -34.79 -14.93 5.27
N PRO A 129 -34.80 -15.41 4.00
CA PRO A 129 -33.58 -15.61 3.21
C PRO A 129 -32.72 -14.36 3.15
N LYS A 130 -31.43 -14.55 3.27
CA LYS A 130 -30.39 -13.54 3.04
C LYS A 130 -29.67 -13.93 1.77
N VAL A 131 -29.79 -13.10 0.75
CA VAL A 131 -29.28 -13.42 -0.59
C VAL A 131 -28.04 -12.62 -0.90
N ILE A 132 -27.13 -13.21 -1.66
CA ILE A 132 -25.96 -12.56 -2.23
C ILE A 132 -26.08 -12.62 -3.74
N PHE A 133 -26.15 -11.46 -4.38
CA PHE A 133 -26.09 -11.32 -5.84
C PHE A 133 -24.69 -10.82 -6.25
N TYR A 134 -24.20 -11.27 -7.39
CA TYR A 134 -22.91 -10.89 -7.95
C TYR A 134 -22.96 -10.86 -9.48
N LYS A 135 -22.21 -9.95 -10.11
CA LYS A 135 -22.11 -9.87 -11.57
C LYS A 135 -21.37 -11.06 -12.15
N THR A 136 -22.03 -11.86 -12.99
CA THR A 136 -21.46 -13.10 -13.58
C THR A 136 -20.39 -12.83 -14.64
N ASN A 137 -20.39 -11.65 -15.25
CA ASN A 137 -19.34 -11.25 -16.19
C ASN A 137 -18.02 -10.87 -15.49
N ARG A 138 -18.05 -10.64 -14.17
CA ARG A 138 -16.90 -10.29 -13.36
C ARG A 138 -16.54 -11.38 -12.35
N PHE A 139 -17.52 -12.00 -11.71
CA PHE A 139 -17.27 -12.93 -10.61
C PHE A 139 -17.69 -14.35 -10.95
N THR A 140 -16.86 -15.30 -10.50
CA THR A 140 -17.16 -16.73 -10.49
C THR A 140 -17.35 -17.21 -9.06
N LEU A 141 -18.52 -17.77 -8.74
CA LEU A 141 -18.79 -18.40 -7.45
C LEU A 141 -17.94 -19.66 -7.29
N GLN A 142 -17.11 -19.71 -6.25
CA GLN A 142 -16.23 -20.84 -5.95
C GLN A 142 -16.85 -21.79 -4.94
N SER A 143 -17.42 -21.24 -3.89
CA SER A 143 -18.16 -21.97 -2.84
C SER A 143 -19.07 -21.01 -2.09
N SER A 144 -20.06 -21.55 -1.42
CA SER A 144 -21.05 -20.79 -0.66
C SER A 144 -21.66 -21.64 0.44
N GLY A 145 -22.34 -21.02 1.38
CA GLY A 145 -23.02 -21.71 2.45
C GLY A 145 -23.86 -20.79 3.33
N THR A 146 -24.60 -21.41 4.24
CA THR A 146 -25.43 -20.73 5.25
C THR A 146 -24.77 -20.84 6.62
N VAL A 147 -24.96 -19.81 7.42
CA VAL A 147 -24.54 -19.73 8.82
C VAL A 147 -25.77 -19.63 9.69
N VAL A 148 -25.86 -20.49 10.71
CA VAL A 148 -26.82 -20.35 11.78
C VAL A 148 -26.26 -19.37 12.81
N LEU A 149 -26.90 -18.21 12.94
CA LEU A 149 -26.45 -17.13 13.83
C LEU A 149 -27.08 -17.20 15.22
N GLY A 150 -28.16 -18.01 15.37
CA GLY A 150 -28.88 -18.17 16.61
C GLY A 150 -30.19 -18.92 16.37
N PRO A 151 -31.11 -18.93 17.35
CA PRO A 151 -32.36 -19.73 17.26
C PRO A 151 -33.25 -19.35 16.08
N THR A 152 -33.17 -18.09 15.64
CA THR A 152 -34.09 -17.50 14.65
C THR A 152 -33.40 -16.79 13.50
N ASN A 153 -32.06 -16.67 13.53
CA ASN A 153 -31.31 -15.88 12.57
C ASN A 153 -30.32 -16.74 11.79
N THR A 154 -30.18 -16.44 10.52
CA THR A 154 -29.20 -17.03 9.62
C THR A 154 -28.46 -15.94 8.86
N GLY A 155 -27.31 -16.29 8.33
CA GLY A 155 -26.56 -15.51 7.35
C GLY A 155 -26.15 -16.39 6.18
N THR A 156 -25.69 -15.77 5.11
CA THR A 156 -25.12 -16.45 3.94
C THR A 156 -23.70 -15.99 3.71
N TRP A 157 -22.87 -16.84 3.14
CA TRP A 157 -21.55 -16.51 2.69
C TRP A 157 -21.26 -17.06 1.30
N ALA A 158 -20.35 -16.40 0.58
CA ALA A 158 -19.88 -16.83 -0.72
C ALA A 158 -18.38 -16.52 -0.87
N LYS A 159 -17.64 -17.44 -1.50
CA LYS A 159 -16.31 -17.15 -2.02
C LYS A 159 -16.42 -16.82 -3.50
N LEU A 160 -16.00 -15.62 -3.88
CA LEU A 160 -16.11 -15.11 -5.23
C LEU A 160 -14.71 -14.88 -5.80
N LEU A 161 -14.44 -15.46 -6.98
CA LEU A 161 -13.23 -15.15 -7.77
C LEU A 161 -13.56 -13.98 -8.70
N ASP A 162 -12.86 -12.87 -8.57
CA ASP A 162 -12.90 -11.76 -9.52
C ASP A 162 -12.04 -12.11 -10.74
N ASN A 163 -12.69 -12.37 -11.87
CA ASN A 163 -12.03 -12.75 -13.12
C ASN A 163 -11.21 -11.61 -13.74
N THR A 164 -11.41 -10.37 -13.28
CA THR A 164 -10.65 -9.20 -13.76
C THR A 164 -9.29 -9.11 -13.06
N THR A 165 -9.26 -9.39 -11.75
CA THR A 165 -8.05 -9.24 -10.92
C THR A 165 -7.43 -10.58 -10.53
N SER A 166 -8.11 -11.71 -10.78
CA SER A 166 -7.76 -13.04 -10.29
C SER A 166 -7.73 -13.16 -8.76
N LEU A 167 -8.24 -12.17 -8.03
CA LEU A 167 -8.36 -12.20 -6.59
C LEU A 167 -9.64 -12.89 -6.16
N LYS A 168 -9.59 -13.53 -5.00
CA LYS A 168 -10.78 -14.12 -4.36
C LYS A 168 -11.20 -13.28 -3.17
N TYR A 169 -12.49 -13.26 -2.90
CA TYR A 169 -13.10 -12.55 -1.77
C TYR A 169 -14.01 -13.48 -1.00
N PHE A 170 -14.03 -13.34 0.32
CA PHE A 170 -15.03 -13.92 1.20
C PHE A 170 -16.09 -12.86 1.50
N VAL A 171 -17.32 -13.13 1.11
CA VAL A 171 -18.44 -12.20 1.23
C VAL A 171 -19.49 -12.80 2.15
N SER A 172 -20.01 -12.05 3.12
CA SER A 172 -21.10 -12.52 3.97
C SER A 172 -22.21 -11.48 4.11
N ASN A 173 -23.45 -11.97 4.12
CA ASN A 173 -24.67 -11.19 4.31
C ASN A 173 -25.48 -11.77 5.47
N SER A 174 -25.92 -10.93 6.43
CA SER A 174 -26.72 -11.37 7.55
C SER A 174 -27.76 -10.33 7.99
N HIS A 175 -28.76 -10.81 8.73
CA HIS A 175 -29.77 -9.99 9.38
C HIS A 175 -29.93 -10.46 10.83
N TRP A 176 -29.60 -9.58 11.78
CA TRP A 176 -29.59 -9.91 13.21
C TRP A 176 -30.91 -9.59 13.88
N GLN A 177 -31.07 -10.10 15.11
CA GLN A 177 -32.30 -9.94 15.89
C GLN A 177 -32.53 -8.46 16.25
N PHE A 178 -33.76 -7.96 16.00
CA PHE A 178 -34.08 -6.54 16.21
C PHE A 178 -34.37 -6.19 17.67
N ASP A 179 -35.01 -7.07 18.43
CA ASP A 179 -35.59 -6.79 19.74
C ASP A 179 -34.77 -7.31 20.94
N SER A 180 -33.64 -7.97 20.70
CA SER A 180 -32.86 -8.60 21.76
C SER A 180 -31.33 -8.41 21.58
N GLN A 181 -30.76 -7.53 22.38
CA GLN A 181 -29.30 -7.31 22.40
C GLN A 181 -28.52 -8.59 22.75
N PRO A 182 -28.89 -9.43 23.76
CA PRO A 182 -28.17 -10.68 24.00
C PRO A 182 -28.20 -11.65 22.82
N VAL A 183 -29.27 -11.67 22.02
CA VAL A 183 -29.31 -12.49 20.80
C VAL A 183 -28.46 -11.88 19.70
N ARG A 184 -28.41 -10.55 19.55
CA ARG A 184 -27.47 -9.90 18.62
C ARG A 184 -26.01 -10.19 18.97
N GLN A 185 -25.69 -10.21 20.27
CA GLN A 185 -24.34 -10.61 20.71
C GLN A 185 -24.01 -12.05 20.26
N GLN A 186 -24.96 -13.01 20.42
CA GLN A 186 -24.80 -14.36 19.91
C GLN A 186 -24.70 -14.40 18.37
N ASN A 187 -25.47 -13.56 17.66
CA ASN A 187 -25.39 -13.47 16.21
C ASN A 187 -23.98 -13.00 15.76
N SER A 188 -23.43 -12.02 16.43
CA SER A 188 -22.06 -11.52 16.18
C SER A 188 -21.02 -12.61 16.41
N GLU A 189 -21.04 -13.27 17.57
CA GLU A 189 -20.10 -14.34 17.92
C GLU A 189 -20.18 -15.51 16.93
N ALA A 190 -21.39 -15.90 16.53
CA ALA A 190 -21.60 -16.96 15.55
C ALA A 190 -21.09 -16.56 14.15
N LEU A 191 -21.26 -15.30 13.74
CA LEU A 191 -20.75 -14.82 12.47
C LEU A 191 -19.21 -14.81 12.46
N VAL A 192 -18.57 -14.32 13.53
CA VAL A 192 -17.10 -14.38 13.70
C VAL A 192 -16.60 -15.81 13.61
N ALA A 193 -17.22 -16.74 14.34
CA ALA A 193 -16.86 -18.15 14.30
C ALA A 193 -17.02 -18.77 12.90
N ALA A 194 -18.08 -18.43 12.19
CA ALA A 194 -18.35 -18.94 10.85
C ALA A 194 -17.36 -18.40 9.81
N VAL A 195 -17.05 -17.11 9.84
CA VAL A 195 -16.04 -16.53 8.94
C VAL A 195 -14.70 -17.21 9.18
N ASN A 196 -14.24 -17.32 10.42
CA ASN A 196 -13.00 -18.03 10.75
C ASN A 196 -13.01 -19.51 10.32
N GLN A 197 -14.18 -20.18 10.40
CA GLN A 197 -14.32 -21.58 9.97
C GLN A 197 -14.25 -21.76 8.46
N TYR A 198 -14.90 -20.87 7.70
CA TYR A 198 -15.08 -21.04 6.26
C TYR A 198 -14.03 -20.27 5.44
N ASN A 199 -13.46 -19.18 5.96
CA ASN A 199 -12.41 -18.41 5.29
C ASN A 199 -11.00 -18.94 5.59
N THR A 200 -10.79 -20.25 5.38
CA THR A 200 -9.51 -20.93 5.67
C THR A 200 -8.36 -20.48 4.76
N GLU A 201 -8.66 -19.79 3.67
CA GLU A 201 -7.69 -19.23 2.72
C GLU A 201 -7.25 -17.81 3.12
N ASN A 202 -7.79 -17.26 4.22
CA ASN A 202 -7.57 -15.87 4.65
C ASN A 202 -7.84 -14.85 3.52
N LEU A 203 -8.92 -15.08 2.77
CA LEU A 203 -9.34 -14.18 1.70
C LEU A 203 -9.77 -12.82 2.28
N PRO A 204 -9.61 -11.72 1.52
CA PRO A 204 -10.22 -10.45 1.86
C PRO A 204 -11.71 -10.58 2.17
N GLU A 205 -12.13 -10.01 3.30
CA GLU A 205 -13.48 -10.17 3.84
C GLU A 205 -14.33 -8.93 3.56
N ILE A 206 -15.54 -9.16 3.06
CA ILE A 206 -16.58 -8.14 2.91
C ILE A 206 -17.81 -8.64 3.68
N VAL A 207 -18.10 -7.99 4.80
CA VAL A 207 -19.19 -8.35 5.70
C VAL A 207 -20.24 -7.25 5.67
N PHE A 208 -21.47 -7.59 5.32
CA PHE A 208 -22.54 -6.61 5.25
C PHE A 208 -23.89 -7.19 5.71
N GLY A 209 -24.82 -6.30 6.00
CA GLY A 209 -26.17 -6.68 6.40
C GLY A 209 -26.86 -5.62 7.26
N ASP A 210 -28.07 -5.96 7.66
CA ASP A 210 -28.79 -5.29 8.73
C ASP A 210 -28.47 -5.98 10.07
N PHE A 211 -27.62 -5.33 10.86
CA PHE A 211 -27.20 -5.88 12.15
C PHE A 211 -28.10 -5.44 13.31
N ASN A 212 -29.12 -4.61 13.06
CA ASN A 212 -30.01 -4.08 14.08
C ASN A 212 -29.27 -3.50 15.30
N ALA A 213 -28.05 -3.06 15.13
CA ALA A 213 -27.15 -2.57 16.15
C ALA A 213 -26.46 -1.29 15.69
N GLN A 214 -26.37 -0.30 16.59
CA GLN A 214 -25.80 1.01 16.31
C GLN A 214 -24.29 1.05 16.54
N PRO A 215 -23.57 2.10 16.05
CA PRO A 215 -22.17 2.33 16.36
C PRO A 215 -21.93 2.32 17.87
N GLY A 216 -20.84 1.64 18.27
CA GLY A 216 -20.45 1.51 19.68
C GLY A 216 -21.16 0.39 20.44
N ALA A 217 -22.14 -0.31 19.86
CA ALA A 217 -22.75 -1.47 20.49
C ALA A 217 -21.73 -2.62 20.66
N ASP A 218 -21.85 -3.35 21.77
CA ASP A 218 -20.92 -4.44 22.11
C ASP A 218 -20.82 -5.50 21.02
N GLU A 219 -21.96 -5.88 20.43
CA GLU A 219 -22.03 -6.83 19.33
C GLU A 219 -21.33 -6.34 18.04
N ILE A 220 -21.34 -5.03 17.76
CA ILE A 220 -20.60 -4.43 16.64
C ILE A 220 -19.09 -4.42 16.95
N ASN A 221 -18.73 -4.04 18.17
CA ASN A 221 -17.33 -4.06 18.62
C ASN A 221 -16.76 -5.48 18.61
N ASN A 222 -17.54 -6.47 19.02
CA ASN A 222 -17.16 -7.88 18.95
C ASN A 222 -16.92 -8.34 17.49
N LEU A 223 -17.82 -8.02 16.57
CA LEU A 223 -17.64 -8.34 15.15
C LEU A 223 -16.38 -7.71 14.59
N LYS A 224 -16.20 -6.40 14.82
CA LYS A 224 -15.04 -5.65 14.31
C LYS A 224 -13.73 -6.17 14.89
N SER A 225 -13.67 -6.48 16.18
CA SER A 225 -12.45 -6.98 16.80
C SER A 225 -12.18 -8.46 16.46
N GLY A 226 -13.22 -9.27 16.31
CA GLY A 226 -13.09 -10.69 16.00
C GLY A 226 -12.61 -11.00 14.58
N LEU A 227 -12.84 -10.09 13.64
CA LEU A 227 -12.47 -10.22 12.22
C LEU A 227 -11.57 -9.08 11.72
N ASP A 228 -11.07 -8.22 12.61
CA ASP A 228 -10.28 -7.02 12.29
C ASP A 228 -10.94 -6.13 11.21
N LEU A 229 -12.27 -5.93 11.32
CA LEU A 229 -13.04 -5.18 10.34
C LEU A 229 -12.99 -3.66 10.56
N VAL A 230 -13.08 -2.94 9.46
CA VAL A 230 -13.33 -1.50 9.41
C VAL A 230 -14.64 -1.22 8.70
N ASP A 231 -15.37 -0.23 9.18
CA ASP A 231 -16.65 0.19 8.60
C ASP A 231 -16.44 1.19 7.46
N ALA A 232 -17.17 1.00 6.36
CA ALA A 232 -17.13 1.88 5.20
C ALA A 232 -17.61 3.30 5.50
N LEU A 233 -18.63 3.42 6.35
CA LEU A 233 -19.27 4.69 6.72
C LEU A 233 -18.54 5.42 7.87
N GLY A 234 -17.53 4.77 8.50
CA GLY A 234 -16.94 5.22 9.74
C GLY A 234 -17.87 5.00 10.95
N ASP A 235 -17.31 5.10 12.16
CA ASP A 235 -18.04 4.91 13.41
C ASP A 235 -18.75 6.22 13.83
N THR A 236 -19.55 6.79 12.94
CA THR A 236 -20.30 8.03 13.23
C THR A 236 -21.79 7.76 13.26
N ASP A 237 -22.48 8.40 14.20
CA ASP A 237 -23.94 8.33 14.32
C ASP A 237 -24.66 9.16 13.23
N GLY A 238 -23.93 9.82 12.33
CA GLY A 238 -24.47 10.77 11.37
C GLY A 238 -25.08 10.15 10.11
N ASP A 239 -24.76 8.88 9.84
CA ASP A 239 -25.17 8.21 8.60
C ASP A 239 -26.32 7.23 8.85
N LEU A 240 -27.49 7.78 9.11
CA LEU A 240 -28.69 7.03 9.44
C LEU A 240 -29.16 6.17 8.25
N THR A 241 -29.49 4.90 8.51
CA THR A 241 -29.89 3.93 7.47
C THR A 241 -31.34 3.45 7.62
N PHE A 242 -31.87 3.42 8.86
CA PHE A 242 -33.27 3.09 9.13
C PHE A 242 -34.11 4.35 9.28
N HIS A 243 -35.24 4.45 8.59
CA HIS A 243 -36.11 5.62 8.60
C HIS A 243 -37.58 5.30 8.90
N GLY A 244 -38.00 4.01 8.95
CA GLY A 244 -39.35 3.61 9.34
C GLY A 244 -40.43 4.31 8.54
N TRP A 245 -40.29 4.41 7.23
CA TRP A 245 -41.21 5.11 6.30
C TRP A 245 -41.31 6.62 6.48
N THR A 246 -40.37 7.25 7.21
CA THR A 246 -40.31 8.71 7.39
C THR A 246 -39.18 9.34 6.58
N ALA A 247 -39.24 10.67 6.37
CA ALA A 247 -38.17 11.38 5.67
C ALA A 247 -36.90 11.55 6.52
N THR A 248 -36.93 11.13 7.79
CA THR A 248 -35.83 11.31 8.74
C THR A 248 -35.35 9.96 9.23
N GLY A 249 -34.07 9.68 9.05
CA GLY A 249 -33.44 8.48 9.60
C GLY A 249 -33.40 8.52 11.15
N THR A 250 -33.45 7.37 11.78
CA THR A 250 -33.48 7.22 13.25
C THR A 250 -32.33 6.38 13.81
N GLY A 251 -31.58 5.64 12.96
CA GLY A 251 -30.46 4.82 13.39
C GLY A 251 -29.60 4.35 12.25
N LYS A 252 -28.31 4.16 12.50
CA LYS A 252 -27.38 3.43 11.62
C LYS A 252 -27.37 1.97 12.06
N ILE A 253 -28.06 1.10 11.34
CA ILE A 253 -28.17 -0.33 11.64
C ILE A 253 -27.79 -1.23 10.46
N ASP A 254 -27.68 -0.65 9.26
CA ASP A 254 -27.20 -1.32 8.06
C ASP A 254 -25.70 -1.02 7.86
N TRP A 255 -24.94 -2.06 7.58
CA TRP A 255 -23.49 -2.01 7.60
C TRP A 255 -22.87 -2.61 6.35
N ILE A 256 -21.74 -2.04 5.93
CA ILE A 256 -20.78 -2.66 5.02
C ILE A 256 -19.40 -2.49 5.64
N MET A 257 -18.77 -3.59 5.97
CA MET A 257 -17.45 -3.64 6.59
C MET A 257 -16.51 -4.48 5.73
N SER A 258 -15.22 -4.23 5.81
CA SER A 258 -14.20 -5.11 5.26
C SER A 258 -13.06 -5.29 6.24
N ASP A 259 -12.31 -6.38 6.07
CA ASP A 259 -11.04 -6.50 6.73
C ASP A 259 -10.06 -5.43 6.21
N ARG A 260 -8.92 -5.30 6.88
CA ARG A 260 -7.92 -4.28 6.55
C ARG A 260 -7.11 -4.58 5.28
N SER A 261 -7.43 -5.64 4.56
CA SER A 261 -6.82 -5.93 3.25
C SER A 261 -7.50 -5.20 2.10
N MET A 262 -8.55 -4.42 2.40
CA MET A 262 -9.28 -3.63 1.41
C MET A 262 -9.34 -2.16 1.84
N ALA A 263 -9.34 -1.27 0.88
CA ALA A 263 -9.48 0.17 1.11
C ALA A 263 -10.81 0.67 0.55
N PHE A 264 -11.54 1.46 1.34
CA PHE A 264 -12.74 2.16 0.86
C PHE A 264 -12.34 3.35 0.00
N THR A 265 -12.90 3.45 -1.19
CA THR A 265 -12.71 4.59 -2.09
C THR A 265 -13.90 5.56 -2.03
N SER A 266 -15.09 5.03 -1.78
CA SER A 266 -16.28 5.85 -1.56
C SER A 266 -17.37 5.05 -0.81
N TRP A 267 -18.32 5.78 -0.24
CA TRP A 267 -19.52 5.22 0.37
C TRP A 267 -20.70 6.19 0.25
N LYS A 268 -21.91 5.70 0.37
CA LYS A 268 -23.11 6.52 0.44
C LYS A 268 -24.30 5.77 1.05
N VAL A 269 -25.17 6.51 1.70
CA VAL A 269 -26.55 6.10 2.01
C VAL A 269 -27.46 6.55 0.85
N ILE A 270 -28.29 5.65 0.30
CA ILE A 270 -29.12 5.91 -0.87
C ILE A 270 -30.53 6.29 -0.39
N THR A 271 -30.77 7.57 -0.27
CA THR A 271 -32.05 8.14 0.24
C THR A 271 -33.08 8.38 -0.86
N THR A 272 -32.88 7.82 -2.05
CA THR A 272 -33.74 8.03 -3.21
C THR A 272 -35.15 7.50 -2.98
N SER A 273 -36.15 8.34 -3.25
CA SER A 273 -37.57 7.96 -3.32
C SER A 273 -38.07 7.99 -4.77
N TYR A 274 -39.06 7.19 -5.08
CA TYR A 274 -39.69 7.11 -6.40
C TYR A 274 -41.14 7.51 -6.28
N ASN A 275 -41.58 8.55 -7.00
CA ASN A 275 -42.93 9.12 -6.94
C ASN A 275 -43.37 9.48 -5.50
N GLY A 276 -42.43 9.88 -4.64
CA GLY A 276 -42.71 10.24 -3.26
C GLY A 276 -42.74 9.08 -2.28
N PHE A 277 -42.45 7.84 -2.71
CA PHE A 277 -42.38 6.65 -1.88
C PHE A 277 -40.95 6.07 -1.83
N TRP A 278 -40.53 5.61 -0.67
CA TRP A 278 -39.28 4.85 -0.53
C TRP A 278 -39.52 3.37 -0.85
N PRO A 279 -38.51 2.69 -1.45
CA PRO A 279 -38.63 1.27 -1.76
C PRO A 279 -38.66 0.35 -0.53
N SER A 280 -38.19 0.81 0.62
CA SER A 280 -38.14 0.12 1.91
C SER A 280 -38.23 1.14 3.04
N ASP A 281 -38.38 0.71 4.28
CA ASP A 281 -38.23 1.49 5.50
C ASP A 281 -36.73 1.64 5.91
N HIS A 282 -35.82 0.99 5.18
CA HIS A 282 -34.40 1.19 5.22
C HIS A 282 -33.88 1.91 3.97
N TRP A 283 -32.87 2.75 4.14
CA TRP A 283 -32.09 3.28 3.04
C TRP A 283 -30.92 2.33 2.72
N PRO A 284 -30.78 1.88 1.48
CA PRO A 284 -29.63 1.05 1.10
C PRO A 284 -28.31 1.77 1.34
N VAL A 285 -27.30 1.03 1.75
CA VAL A 285 -25.93 1.51 1.86
C VAL A 285 -25.08 0.93 0.75
N MET A 286 -24.16 1.74 0.22
CA MET A 286 -23.24 1.31 -0.82
C MET A 286 -21.83 1.78 -0.50
N ALA A 287 -20.87 0.89 -0.66
CA ALA A 287 -19.45 1.17 -0.54
C ALA A 287 -18.69 0.67 -1.77
N ASN A 288 -17.66 1.42 -2.16
CA ASN A 288 -16.71 0.99 -3.16
C ASN A 288 -15.39 0.63 -2.48
N PHE A 289 -14.77 -0.44 -2.96
CA PHE A 289 -13.52 -0.95 -2.43
C PHE A 289 -12.49 -1.14 -3.54
N VAL A 290 -11.23 -0.99 -3.18
CA VAL A 290 -10.10 -1.56 -3.93
C VAL A 290 -9.39 -2.56 -3.05
N PRO A 291 -8.83 -3.65 -3.60
CA PRO A 291 -7.93 -4.52 -2.85
C PRO A 291 -6.82 -3.68 -2.24
N GLY A 292 -6.44 -4.01 -1.00
CA GLY A 292 -5.35 -3.31 -0.31
C GLY A 292 -4.07 -3.35 -1.13
N ILE A 293 -3.28 -2.28 -1.03
CA ILE A 293 -2.07 -2.04 -1.84
C ILE A 293 -1.02 -3.13 -1.62
N PHE A 294 -0.96 -3.70 -0.40
CA PHE A 294 -0.03 -4.76 -0.06
C PHE A 294 -0.76 -6.04 0.36
N GLY A 295 -0.20 -7.19 -0.04
CA GLY A 295 -0.70 -8.53 0.24
C GLY A 295 -0.47 -9.02 1.66
N GLY A 296 -0.62 -10.33 1.88
CA GLY A 296 -0.31 -10.99 3.14
C GLY A 296 1.17 -10.92 3.50
N ALA A 297 1.48 -11.03 4.80
CA ALA A 297 2.86 -11.02 5.28
C ALA A 297 3.60 -12.29 4.91
N HIS A 298 4.81 -12.16 4.39
CA HIS A 298 5.80 -13.22 4.26
C HIS A 298 6.87 -12.99 5.33
N ALA A 299 7.04 -13.94 6.24
CA ALA A 299 8.09 -13.85 7.26
C ALA A 299 9.41 -14.33 6.69
N ASP A 300 10.48 -13.57 6.90
CA ASP A 300 11.82 -13.98 6.54
C ASP A 300 12.72 -14.04 7.77
N ALA A 301 13.18 -15.25 8.10
CA ALA A 301 14.07 -15.52 9.22
C ALA A 301 15.56 -15.50 8.84
N ASN A 302 15.89 -15.46 7.55
CA ASN A 302 17.27 -15.46 7.08
C ASN A 302 17.93 -14.10 7.31
N GLY A 303 19.07 -14.06 7.99
CA GLY A 303 19.72 -12.79 8.35
C GLY A 303 18.86 -11.89 9.23
N LYS A 304 17.99 -12.46 10.09
CA LYS A 304 17.24 -11.70 11.11
C LYS A 304 18.15 -11.08 12.14
N SER A 305 17.71 -10.01 12.78
CA SER A 305 18.49 -9.37 13.85
C SER A 305 17.60 -8.73 14.90
N VAL A 306 17.94 -9.02 16.16
CA VAL A 306 17.39 -8.33 17.35
C VAL A 306 18.30 -7.19 17.82
N ASN A 307 19.31 -6.83 17.05
CA ASN A 307 20.26 -5.78 17.40
C ASN A 307 19.85 -4.47 16.74
N ALA A 308 19.54 -3.47 17.54
CA ALA A 308 19.17 -2.13 17.09
C ALA A 308 20.24 -1.40 16.22
N ASN A 309 21.51 -1.86 16.25
CA ASN A 309 22.57 -1.30 15.40
C ASN A 309 22.65 -1.96 14.02
N THR A 310 21.83 -2.98 13.76
CA THR A 310 21.74 -3.61 12.44
C THR A 310 21.13 -2.66 11.43
N LYS A 311 21.59 -2.77 10.20
CA LYS A 311 21.07 -2.01 9.05
C LYS A 311 20.79 -2.96 7.90
N PHE A 312 19.72 -2.67 7.20
CA PHE A 312 19.31 -3.38 6.01
C PHE A 312 19.20 -2.43 4.83
N TRP A 313 19.49 -2.95 3.65
CA TRP A 313 19.22 -2.35 2.35
C TRP A 313 18.65 -3.40 1.43
N PHE A 314 17.91 -2.94 0.44
CA PHE A 314 17.27 -3.78 -0.55
C PHE A 314 17.55 -3.21 -1.93
N ALA A 315 18.23 -3.97 -2.77
CA ALA A 315 18.61 -3.58 -4.13
C ALA A 315 18.92 -4.82 -4.97
N ASP A 316 18.71 -4.76 -6.27
CA ASP A 316 19.09 -5.84 -7.18
C ASP A 316 20.60 -5.85 -7.38
N ILE A 317 21.29 -6.72 -6.64
CA ILE A 317 22.76 -6.84 -6.66
C ILE A 317 23.23 -7.77 -7.78
N ASN A 318 22.39 -8.75 -8.17
CA ASN A 318 22.79 -9.77 -9.14
C ASN A 318 22.27 -9.50 -10.56
N GLY A 319 21.34 -8.54 -10.74
CA GLY A 319 20.76 -8.16 -12.02
C GLY A 319 19.64 -9.08 -12.48
N ASP A 320 18.94 -9.76 -11.55
CA ASP A 320 17.84 -10.67 -11.88
C ASP A 320 16.44 -10.00 -11.84
N GLY A 321 16.40 -8.70 -11.58
CA GLY A 321 15.19 -7.90 -11.51
C GLY A 321 14.49 -7.94 -10.15
N LYS A 322 15.07 -8.62 -9.16
CA LYS A 322 14.53 -8.69 -7.79
C LYS A 322 15.50 -8.05 -6.81
N ALA A 323 14.96 -7.31 -5.85
CA ALA A 323 15.78 -6.68 -4.83
C ALA A 323 16.29 -7.71 -3.81
N ASP A 324 17.61 -7.83 -3.71
CA ASP A 324 18.32 -8.62 -2.72
C ASP A 324 18.42 -7.87 -1.39
N LYS A 325 18.55 -8.60 -0.29
CA LYS A 325 18.74 -8.04 1.04
C LYS A 325 20.22 -7.92 1.38
N VAL A 326 20.66 -6.74 1.75
CA VAL A 326 21.99 -6.53 2.35
C VAL A 326 21.83 -6.27 3.85
N TYR A 327 22.53 -7.06 4.65
CA TYR A 327 22.62 -6.95 6.09
C TYR A 327 24.00 -6.43 6.49
N TRP A 328 24.04 -5.48 7.40
CA TRP A 328 25.28 -5.02 7.98
C TRP A 328 25.12 -4.67 9.47
N ASN A 329 26.15 -4.99 10.25
CA ASN A 329 26.28 -4.58 11.64
C ASN A 329 27.77 -4.40 11.96
N SER A 330 28.17 -3.24 12.48
CA SER A 330 29.57 -2.90 12.77
C SER A 330 30.26 -3.84 13.76
N THR A 331 29.49 -4.55 14.58
CA THR A 331 30.01 -5.48 15.60
C THR A 331 29.88 -6.96 15.22
N TYR A 332 29.22 -7.27 14.09
CA TYR A 332 29.04 -8.62 13.61
C TYR A 332 29.91 -8.89 12.39
N ASP A 333 30.48 -10.10 12.33
CA ASP A 333 31.29 -10.59 11.22
C ASP A 333 32.39 -9.61 10.76
N SER A 334 33.05 -8.93 11.72
CA SER A 334 34.07 -7.91 11.43
C SER A 334 33.57 -6.75 10.56
N GLY A 335 32.29 -6.43 10.62
CA GLY A 335 31.65 -5.36 9.84
C GLY A 335 31.59 -5.62 8.34
N ARG A 336 31.54 -6.90 7.93
CA ARG A 336 31.39 -7.28 6.52
C ARG A 336 29.92 -7.26 6.12
N PRO A 337 29.54 -6.57 5.03
CA PRO A 337 28.20 -6.69 4.46
C PRO A 337 27.90 -8.14 4.03
N GLN A 338 26.69 -8.58 4.30
CA GLN A 338 26.18 -9.91 3.95
C GLN A 338 24.98 -9.76 3.02
N ILE A 339 25.05 -10.36 1.86
CA ILE A 339 24.03 -10.28 0.81
C ILE A 339 23.21 -11.58 0.81
N PHE A 340 21.90 -11.49 0.93
CA PHE A 340 20.97 -12.59 0.83
C PHE A 340 20.12 -12.38 -0.43
N LEU A 341 20.31 -13.24 -1.44
CA LEU A 341 19.60 -13.13 -2.72
C LEU A 341 18.10 -13.38 -2.55
N SER A 342 17.27 -12.63 -3.27
CA SER A 342 15.84 -12.80 -3.25
C SER A 342 15.41 -14.11 -3.94
N ASN A 343 14.49 -14.86 -3.31
CA ASN A 343 13.86 -16.02 -3.93
C ASN A 343 12.64 -15.64 -4.80
N GLY A 344 12.17 -14.39 -4.76
CA GLY A 344 11.00 -13.90 -5.49
C GLY A 344 9.65 -14.25 -4.85
N ASP A 345 9.66 -14.91 -3.69
CA ASP A 345 8.47 -15.34 -2.95
C ASP A 345 8.30 -14.61 -1.60
N GLY A 346 9.02 -13.50 -1.42
CA GLY A 346 9.06 -12.73 -0.17
C GLY A 346 10.04 -13.28 0.85
N THR A 347 10.82 -14.30 0.50
CA THR A 347 11.93 -14.82 1.33
C THR A 347 13.27 -14.61 0.63
N PHE A 348 14.35 -14.77 1.39
CA PHE A 348 15.71 -14.65 0.87
C PHE A 348 16.49 -15.95 1.05
N ALA A 349 17.57 -16.09 0.30
CA ALA A 349 18.46 -17.26 0.39
C ALA A 349 18.91 -17.53 1.83
N SER A 350 19.04 -18.79 2.20
CA SER A 350 19.47 -19.19 3.57
C SER A 350 20.95 -18.98 3.86
N ALA A 351 21.77 -18.85 2.82
CA ALA A 351 23.20 -18.58 2.91
C ALA A 351 23.53 -17.18 2.35
N ALA A 352 24.26 -16.41 3.12
CA ALA A 352 24.73 -15.10 2.69
C ALA A 352 25.95 -15.20 1.77
N VAL A 353 26.02 -14.34 0.78
CA VAL A 353 27.25 -13.96 0.09
C VAL A 353 27.91 -12.84 0.89
N VAL A 354 29.20 -12.99 1.25
CA VAL A 354 29.88 -12.04 2.13
C VAL A 354 30.86 -11.17 1.35
N HIS A 355 30.69 -9.84 1.43
CA HIS A 355 31.61 -8.89 0.84
C HIS A 355 32.73 -8.52 1.83
N THR A 356 33.95 -8.88 1.51
CA THR A 356 35.10 -8.70 2.40
C THR A 356 35.85 -7.38 2.19
N ALA A 357 35.86 -6.84 0.97
CA ALA A 357 36.63 -5.63 0.64
C ALA A 357 35.94 -4.34 1.15
N GLY A 358 34.60 -4.34 1.21
CA GLY A 358 33.81 -3.21 1.75
C GLY A 358 33.60 -3.25 3.27
N ALA A 359 34.31 -4.09 4.02
CA ALA A 359 34.12 -4.24 5.47
C ALA A 359 34.43 -2.95 6.23
N SER A 360 33.59 -2.62 7.22
CA SER A 360 33.84 -1.54 8.16
C SER A 360 33.22 -1.81 9.53
N THR A 361 34.00 -1.62 10.58
CA THR A 361 33.54 -1.66 11.97
C THR A 361 33.22 -0.27 12.53
N SER A 362 33.41 0.78 11.73
CA SER A 362 33.12 2.16 12.12
C SER A 362 31.62 2.43 12.14
N THR A 363 31.11 3.01 13.20
CA THR A 363 29.72 3.44 13.31
C THR A 363 29.41 4.70 12.48
N THR A 364 30.43 5.39 11.98
CA THR A 364 30.29 6.56 11.09
C THR A 364 30.19 6.16 9.64
N THR A 365 30.54 4.92 9.28
CA THR A 365 30.42 4.41 7.91
C THR A 365 28.99 4.44 7.43
N ARG A 366 28.81 4.85 6.18
CA ARG A 366 27.55 4.84 5.44
C ARG A 366 27.72 3.99 4.19
N TYR A 367 26.76 3.10 3.98
CA TYR A 367 26.65 2.30 2.76
C TYR A 367 25.47 2.78 1.94
N TYR A 368 25.63 2.74 0.63
CA TYR A 368 24.57 3.00 -0.34
C TYR A 368 24.69 1.93 -1.43
N TYR A 369 23.57 1.61 -2.05
CA TYR A 369 23.49 0.61 -3.11
C TYR A 369 22.73 1.21 -4.29
N ALA A 370 23.41 1.40 -5.43
CA ALA A 370 22.84 1.97 -6.63
C ALA A 370 23.68 1.59 -7.84
N ASP A 371 23.07 1.43 -9.01
CA ASP A 371 23.81 1.20 -10.26
C ASP A 371 24.50 2.49 -10.71
N VAL A 372 25.77 2.60 -10.47
CA VAL A 372 26.55 3.80 -10.87
C VAL A 372 27.26 3.63 -12.20
N ASN A 373 27.22 2.42 -12.81
CA ASN A 373 27.87 2.13 -14.07
C ASN A 373 26.92 1.83 -15.23
N GLY A 374 25.62 1.63 -14.96
CA GLY A 374 24.57 1.37 -15.95
C GLY A 374 24.52 -0.09 -16.44
N ASP A 375 25.03 -1.05 -15.63
CA ASP A 375 25.10 -2.45 -16.05
C ASP A 375 23.92 -3.29 -15.56
N GLY A 376 22.97 -2.67 -14.88
CA GLY A 376 21.78 -3.31 -14.42
C GLY A 376 21.87 -3.93 -13.03
N LYS A 377 22.94 -3.66 -12.29
CA LYS A 377 23.17 -4.17 -10.93
C LYS A 377 23.49 -3.03 -9.97
N ALA A 378 22.96 -3.09 -8.76
CA ALA A 378 23.27 -2.09 -7.75
C ALA A 378 24.67 -2.31 -7.18
N ASP A 379 25.54 -1.33 -7.35
CA ASP A 379 26.91 -1.30 -6.83
C ASP A 379 26.92 -0.88 -5.35
N GLU A 380 27.92 -1.33 -4.58
CA GLU A 380 28.14 -0.87 -3.21
C GLU A 380 28.95 0.43 -3.22
N ILE A 381 28.41 1.45 -2.56
CA ILE A 381 29.08 2.73 -2.35
C ILE A 381 29.28 2.90 -0.85
N LEU A 382 30.53 3.08 -0.45
CA LEU A 382 30.93 3.26 0.94
C LEU A 382 31.49 4.66 1.16
N TRP A 383 31.02 5.33 2.20
CA TRP A 383 31.57 6.58 2.67
C TRP A 383 31.75 6.57 4.19
N ASP A 384 32.90 7.10 4.63
CA ASP A 384 33.18 7.35 6.05
C ASP A 384 33.97 8.66 6.17
N PRO A 385 33.49 9.65 6.96
CA PRO A 385 34.14 10.95 7.07
C PRO A 385 35.54 10.87 7.67
N THR A 386 35.87 9.78 8.37
CA THR A 386 37.15 9.57 9.06
C THR A 386 38.13 8.72 8.26
N LEU A 387 37.67 8.09 7.19
CA LEU A 387 38.47 7.19 6.36
C LEU A 387 38.71 7.81 4.97
N ASN A 388 39.84 7.50 4.39
CA ASN A 388 40.19 7.86 3.02
C ASN A 388 39.92 9.35 2.68
N SER A 389 40.23 10.25 3.60
CA SER A 389 39.97 11.69 3.47
C SER A 389 38.52 12.07 3.16
N GLY A 390 37.55 11.18 3.49
CA GLY A 390 36.14 11.37 3.21
C GLY A 390 35.74 11.17 1.74
N HIS A 391 36.57 10.48 0.95
CA HIS A 391 36.17 10.04 -0.40
C HIS A 391 35.06 9.00 -0.35
N THR A 392 34.21 8.97 -1.36
CA THR A 392 33.35 7.83 -1.60
C THR A 392 34.09 6.74 -2.34
N ARG A 393 33.88 5.48 -1.98
CA ARG A 393 34.49 4.31 -2.60
C ARG A 393 33.40 3.43 -3.20
N VAL A 394 33.56 3.06 -4.47
CA VAL A 394 32.64 2.22 -5.20
C VAL A 394 33.22 0.82 -5.40
N TYR A 395 32.42 -0.21 -5.16
CA TYR A 395 32.69 -1.60 -5.45
C TYR A 395 31.62 -2.11 -6.40
N LEU A 396 32.01 -2.37 -7.67
CA LEU A 396 31.06 -2.77 -8.70
C LEU A 396 30.45 -4.15 -8.39
N ALA A 397 29.17 -4.27 -8.60
CA ALA A 397 28.44 -5.52 -8.43
C ALA A 397 28.82 -6.57 -9.49
N THR A 398 28.70 -7.83 -9.10
CA THR A 398 29.01 -8.97 -9.96
C THR A 398 27.76 -9.84 -10.13
N THR A 399 27.73 -10.62 -11.21
CA THR A 399 26.56 -11.46 -11.55
C THR A 399 26.25 -12.58 -10.53
N ASN A 400 27.15 -12.84 -9.60
CA ASN A 400 26.94 -13.83 -8.54
C ASN A 400 26.42 -13.22 -7.22
N GLY A 401 25.97 -11.97 -7.24
CA GLY A 401 25.40 -11.31 -6.07
C GLY A 401 26.45 -10.86 -5.05
N ASN A 402 27.70 -10.64 -5.48
CA ASN A 402 28.77 -10.07 -4.66
C ASN A 402 29.29 -8.79 -5.31
N PHE A 403 30.24 -8.14 -4.66
CA PHE A 403 30.93 -6.96 -5.18
C PHE A 403 32.37 -7.27 -5.51
N SER A 404 32.93 -6.50 -6.45
CA SER A 404 34.34 -6.56 -6.83
C SER A 404 35.24 -6.28 -5.61
N SER A 405 36.35 -6.97 -5.52
CA SER A 405 37.41 -6.61 -4.55
C SER A 405 38.21 -5.37 -4.94
N THR A 406 38.06 -4.90 -6.18
CA THR A 406 38.72 -3.69 -6.68
C THR A 406 37.89 -2.48 -6.30
N VAL A 407 38.49 -1.57 -5.51
CA VAL A 407 37.84 -0.31 -5.14
C VAL A 407 38.07 0.75 -6.22
N ILE A 408 37.01 1.51 -6.51
CA ILE A 408 37.08 2.74 -7.30
C ILE A 408 36.99 3.90 -6.32
N ASP A 409 38.06 4.67 -6.19
CA ASP A 409 38.14 5.81 -5.29
C ASP A 409 37.65 7.07 -5.98
N ASN A 410 36.65 7.73 -5.39
CA ASN A 410 36.01 8.92 -5.96
C ASN A 410 36.26 10.14 -5.06
N PRO A 411 37.25 10.99 -5.40
CA PRO A 411 37.56 12.21 -4.65
C PRO A 411 36.56 13.36 -4.91
N GLU A 412 35.77 13.30 -5.97
CA GLU A 412 34.78 14.32 -6.32
C GLU A 412 33.72 14.47 -5.23
N GLY A 413 33.46 15.70 -4.82
CA GLY A 413 32.48 15.96 -3.73
C GLY A 413 32.88 15.34 -2.40
N THR A 414 34.16 15.24 -2.11
CA THR A 414 34.73 14.76 -0.84
C THR A 414 34.23 15.57 0.35
N SER A 415 33.92 14.90 1.46
CA SER A 415 33.62 15.55 2.73
C SER A 415 34.05 14.72 3.92
N ALA A 416 34.77 15.38 4.84
CA ALA A 416 35.05 14.85 6.18
C ALA A 416 34.03 15.34 7.23
N GLY A 417 32.98 16.04 6.81
CA GLY A 417 31.95 16.58 7.71
C GLY A 417 30.87 15.54 8.03
N THR A 418 30.61 15.31 9.31
CA THR A 418 29.57 14.35 9.75
C THR A 418 28.15 14.79 9.42
N THR A 419 27.95 16.06 9.06
CA THR A 419 26.65 16.63 8.63
C THR A 419 26.41 16.52 7.14
N THR A 420 27.35 15.95 6.39
CA THR A 420 27.19 15.71 4.95
C THR A 420 26.20 14.58 4.69
N ILE A 421 25.33 14.79 3.72
CA ILE A 421 24.39 13.79 3.20
C ILE A 421 24.73 13.54 1.74
N TYR A 422 24.88 12.28 1.39
CA TYR A 422 24.94 11.81 0.01
C TYR A 422 23.64 11.11 -0.36
N ASN A 423 23.24 11.28 -1.61
CA ASN A 423 22.22 10.51 -2.28
C ASN A 423 22.77 10.03 -3.63
N PHE A 424 22.21 8.94 -4.12
CA PHE A 424 22.57 8.39 -5.42
C PHE A 424 21.29 8.10 -6.19
N ALA A 425 21.10 8.79 -7.32
CA ALA A 425 19.91 8.66 -8.15
C ALA A 425 20.22 9.12 -9.59
N ASP A 426 19.58 8.52 -10.57
CA ASP A 426 19.71 8.93 -11.97
C ASP A 426 18.92 10.22 -12.20
N VAL A 427 19.57 11.37 -12.13
CA VAL A 427 18.90 12.66 -12.33
C VAL A 427 18.93 13.12 -13.79
N ASN A 428 19.67 12.42 -14.66
CA ASN A 428 19.77 12.81 -16.07
C ASN A 428 19.08 11.83 -17.03
N GLY A 429 18.61 10.67 -16.54
CA GLY A 429 17.90 9.67 -17.33
C GLY A 429 18.83 8.79 -18.19
N ASP A 430 20.11 8.68 -17.85
CA ASP A 430 21.08 7.89 -18.62
C ASP A 430 21.26 6.45 -18.11
N GLY A 431 20.47 6.06 -17.11
CA GLY A 431 20.46 4.72 -16.51
C GLY A 431 21.55 4.51 -15.45
N LYS A 432 22.28 5.56 -15.05
CA LYS A 432 23.30 5.50 -14.01
C LYS A 432 22.95 6.41 -12.85
N ALA A 433 23.13 5.92 -11.63
CA ALA A 433 22.90 6.72 -10.42
C ALA A 433 24.01 7.77 -10.23
N ASP A 434 23.61 9.03 -10.30
CA ASP A 434 24.49 10.18 -10.09
C ASP A 434 24.71 10.40 -8.59
N LYS A 435 25.87 10.98 -8.23
CA LYS A 435 26.19 11.34 -6.87
C LYS A 435 25.68 12.73 -6.54
N ILE A 436 24.83 12.81 -5.52
CA ILE A 436 24.25 14.05 -5.04
C ILE A 436 24.76 14.33 -3.63
N TYR A 437 25.38 15.48 -3.47
CA TYR A 437 26.00 15.94 -2.22
C TYR A 437 25.19 17.11 -1.64
N TRP A 438 24.92 17.07 -0.36
CA TRP A 438 24.37 18.20 0.38
C TRP A 438 25.04 18.37 1.75
N ASN A 439 25.27 19.63 2.11
CA ASN A 439 25.69 20.03 3.44
C ASN A 439 25.13 21.42 3.75
N GLY A 440 24.29 21.54 4.78
CA GLY A 440 23.60 22.79 5.12
C GLY A 440 24.51 23.97 5.48
N THR A 441 25.78 23.72 5.81
CA THR A 441 26.76 24.77 6.15
C THR A 441 27.68 25.13 4.97
N PHE A 442 27.54 24.43 3.86
CA PHE A 442 28.37 24.61 2.69
C PHE A 442 27.53 25.02 1.48
N ASP A 443 28.09 25.87 0.61
CA ASP A 443 27.46 26.34 -0.62
C ASP A 443 26.03 26.88 -0.43
N SER A 444 25.82 27.61 0.66
CA SER A 444 24.50 28.16 1.01
C SER A 444 23.37 27.10 1.07
N GLY A 445 23.72 25.84 1.33
CA GLY A 445 22.78 24.72 1.39
C GLY A 445 22.26 24.25 0.02
N HIS A 446 22.95 24.60 -1.07
CA HIS A 446 22.65 24.06 -2.39
C HIS A 446 23.05 22.58 -2.47
N THR A 447 22.29 21.81 -3.25
CA THR A 447 22.69 20.45 -3.63
C THR A 447 23.68 20.51 -4.79
N ARG A 448 24.65 19.63 -4.78
CA ARG A 448 25.67 19.47 -5.83
C ARG A 448 25.53 18.10 -6.46
N VAL A 449 25.45 18.05 -7.77
CA VAL A 449 25.35 16.82 -8.55
C VAL A 449 26.65 16.56 -9.28
N TYR A 450 27.13 15.34 -9.21
CA TYR A 450 28.27 14.81 -9.95
C TYR A 450 27.77 13.65 -10.79
N LEU A 451 27.66 13.86 -12.12
CA LEU A 451 27.09 12.85 -13.02
C LEU A 451 27.96 11.60 -13.07
N ALA A 452 27.32 10.44 -13.05
CA ALA A 452 27.99 9.15 -13.11
C ALA A 452 28.60 8.88 -14.49
N THR A 453 29.67 8.10 -14.49
CA THR A 453 30.33 7.64 -15.72
C THR A 453 30.20 6.12 -15.83
N SER A 454 30.40 5.56 -17.02
CA SER A 454 30.21 4.12 -17.27
C SER A 454 31.19 3.19 -16.55
N ASN A 455 32.17 3.71 -15.82
CA ASN A 455 33.17 2.93 -15.12
C ASN A 455 33.07 3.02 -13.59
N GLY A 456 31.94 3.51 -13.03
CA GLY A 456 31.75 3.64 -11.60
C GLY A 456 32.38 4.87 -10.95
N ASN A 457 32.92 5.80 -11.74
CA ASN A 457 33.41 7.12 -11.28
C ASN A 457 32.31 8.17 -11.50
N PHE A 458 32.48 9.30 -10.85
CA PHE A 458 31.67 10.49 -11.05
C PHE A 458 32.42 11.59 -11.78
N SER A 459 31.69 12.44 -12.49
CA SER A 459 32.30 13.56 -13.23
C SER A 459 33.03 14.51 -12.30
N GLY A 460 34.22 14.99 -12.71
CA GLY A 460 34.92 16.06 -12.01
C GLY A 460 34.25 17.44 -12.13
N THR A 461 33.21 17.55 -13.00
CA THR A 461 32.43 18.77 -13.14
C THR A 461 31.20 18.70 -12.24
N VAL A 462 31.13 19.65 -11.29
CA VAL A 462 29.96 19.76 -10.40
C VAL A 462 28.87 20.61 -11.05
N VAL A 463 27.64 20.15 -10.93
CA VAL A 463 26.44 20.95 -11.19
C VAL A 463 25.86 21.38 -9.85
N SER A 464 25.72 22.69 -9.62
CA SER A 464 25.16 23.24 -8.39
C SER A 464 23.74 23.72 -8.66
N GLY A 465 22.76 23.06 -8.07
CA GLY A 465 21.34 23.44 -8.19
C GLY A 465 20.98 24.50 -7.15
N THR A 466 20.42 25.63 -7.60
CA THR A 466 19.97 26.72 -6.72
C THR A 466 18.59 26.49 -6.13
N GLU A 467 17.75 25.74 -6.82
CA GLU A 467 16.38 25.47 -6.41
C GLU A 467 16.31 24.49 -5.22
N GLY A 468 15.44 24.78 -4.25
CA GLY A 468 15.27 23.98 -3.06
C GLY A 468 16.52 23.90 -2.19
N ALA A 469 17.31 24.96 -2.15
CA ALA A 469 18.43 25.07 -1.21
C ALA A 469 17.92 25.12 0.24
N SER A 470 18.65 24.53 1.17
CA SER A 470 18.36 24.61 2.59
C SER A 470 19.62 24.59 3.44
N THR A 471 19.71 25.58 4.35
CA THR A 471 20.77 25.65 5.35
C THR A 471 20.34 25.07 6.71
N THR A 472 19.13 24.53 6.80
CA THR A 472 18.54 24.10 8.07
C THR A 472 18.81 22.62 8.31
N GLY A 473 19.36 22.29 9.47
CA GLY A 473 19.70 20.92 9.87
C GLY A 473 18.53 19.93 10.01
N GLY A 474 17.28 20.35 9.78
CA GLY A 474 16.11 19.49 9.75
C GLY A 474 15.55 19.22 8.36
N SER A 475 16.30 19.56 7.32
CA SER A 475 15.90 19.30 5.93
C SER A 475 16.19 17.86 5.55
N VAL A 476 15.24 17.26 4.85
CA VAL A 476 15.32 15.89 4.33
C VAL A 476 15.12 15.96 2.82
N PHE A 477 16.03 15.36 2.08
CA PHE A 477 15.98 15.28 0.63
C PHE A 477 15.71 13.86 0.18
N TYR A 478 14.78 13.71 -0.77
CA TYR A 478 14.50 12.47 -1.47
C TYR A 478 14.70 12.70 -2.96
N TYR A 479 15.03 11.64 -3.68
CA TYR A 479 15.19 11.66 -5.13
C TYR A 479 14.45 10.47 -5.72
N ALA A 480 13.45 10.75 -6.57
CA ALA A 480 12.62 9.73 -7.20
C ALA A 480 11.91 10.35 -8.41
N ASP A 481 11.68 9.56 -9.45
CA ASP A 481 10.91 9.97 -10.62
C ASP A 481 9.41 10.02 -10.27
N VAL A 482 8.89 11.22 -9.92
CA VAL A 482 7.48 11.39 -9.56
C VAL A 482 6.59 11.75 -10.74
N ASN A 483 7.19 12.09 -11.90
CA ASN A 483 6.46 12.50 -13.09
C ASN A 483 6.46 11.44 -14.21
N GLY A 484 7.30 10.42 -14.11
CA GLY A 484 7.39 9.30 -15.06
C GLY A 484 8.20 9.64 -16.31
N ASP A 485 9.15 10.58 -16.22
CA ASP A 485 10.01 10.98 -17.36
C ASP A 485 11.36 10.24 -17.40
N GLY A 486 11.57 9.31 -16.46
CA GLY A 486 12.78 8.49 -16.35
C GLY A 486 13.94 9.17 -15.64
N LYS A 487 13.71 10.35 -15.03
CA LYS A 487 14.71 11.09 -14.28
C LYS A 487 14.28 11.26 -12.82
N ALA A 488 15.19 11.08 -11.88
CA ALA A 488 14.89 11.28 -10.47
C ALA A 488 14.72 12.77 -10.16
N ASP A 489 13.53 13.14 -9.72
CA ASP A 489 13.16 14.46 -9.25
C ASP A 489 13.65 14.67 -7.81
N LYS A 490 13.91 15.92 -7.43
CA LYS A 490 14.30 16.30 -6.07
C LYS A 490 13.07 16.64 -5.25
N ILE A 491 12.95 16.05 -4.07
CA ILE A 491 11.88 16.33 -3.13
C ILE A 491 12.50 16.79 -1.81
N LEU A 492 12.14 17.99 -1.37
CA LEU A 492 12.58 18.57 -0.11
C LEU A 492 11.43 18.54 0.89
N TRP A 493 11.65 17.91 2.03
CA TRP A 493 10.78 18.05 3.18
C TRP A 493 11.49 18.70 4.36
N GLN A 494 10.82 19.64 4.98
CA GLN A 494 11.23 20.26 6.23
C GLN A 494 9.98 20.56 7.06
N GLN A 495 9.99 20.13 8.31
CA GLN A 495 8.86 20.25 9.24
C GLN A 495 8.29 21.67 9.32
N SER A 496 9.15 22.70 9.27
CA SER A 496 8.77 24.12 9.40
C SER A 496 8.49 24.83 8.07
N LEU A 497 8.78 24.20 6.94
CA LEU A 497 8.53 24.77 5.61
C LEU A 497 7.25 24.22 4.99
N ASN A 498 6.63 25.01 4.12
CA ASN A 498 5.45 24.62 3.33
C ASN A 498 4.35 23.96 4.18
N SER A 499 4.19 24.42 5.44
CA SER A 499 3.26 23.80 6.41
C SER A 499 3.51 22.31 6.66
N GLY A 500 4.77 21.86 6.55
CA GLY A 500 5.17 20.45 6.70
C GLY A 500 4.84 19.58 5.50
N LYS A 501 4.62 20.15 4.33
CA LYS A 501 4.42 19.44 3.06
C LYS A 501 5.74 19.31 2.32
N PRO A 502 6.02 18.15 1.66
CA PRO A 502 7.13 18.04 0.72
C PRO A 502 7.00 19.02 -0.45
N SER A 503 8.11 19.58 -0.90
CA SER A 503 8.20 20.40 -2.10
C SER A 503 8.92 19.62 -3.19
N VAL A 504 8.37 19.58 -4.40
CA VAL A 504 8.91 18.84 -5.55
C VAL A 504 9.59 19.79 -6.50
N PHE A 505 10.76 19.39 -6.98
CA PHE A 505 11.58 20.06 -7.98
C PHE A 505 11.90 19.05 -9.08
N LEU A 506 11.35 19.26 -10.27
CA LEU A 506 11.53 18.35 -11.40
C LEU A 506 12.96 18.43 -11.95
N SER A 507 13.51 17.30 -12.35
CA SER A 507 14.83 17.24 -12.96
C SER A 507 14.81 17.82 -14.38
N ASP A 508 15.78 18.68 -14.67
CA ASP A 508 15.99 19.25 -16.01
C ASP A 508 16.84 18.33 -16.91
N GLY A 509 17.39 17.24 -16.35
CA GLY A 509 18.17 16.23 -17.06
C GLY A 509 19.65 16.58 -17.24
N ASP A 510 20.11 17.66 -16.64
CA ASP A 510 21.52 18.11 -16.68
C ASP A 510 22.15 18.19 -15.26
N GLY A 511 21.43 17.72 -14.25
CA GLY A 511 21.81 17.82 -12.83
C GLY A 511 21.24 19.05 -12.13
N THR A 512 20.47 19.90 -12.82
CA THR A 512 19.68 20.98 -12.22
C THR A 512 18.23 20.56 -12.01
N PHE A 513 17.51 21.37 -11.23
CA PHE A 513 16.11 21.08 -10.88
C PHE A 513 15.29 22.37 -10.96
N THR A 514 14.06 22.26 -11.46
CA THR A 514 13.11 23.38 -11.52
C THR A 514 11.94 23.15 -10.56
N ALA A 515 11.58 24.16 -9.76
CA ALA A 515 10.47 24.09 -8.83
C ALA A 515 9.15 23.77 -9.53
N SER A 516 8.50 22.68 -9.12
CA SER A 516 7.21 22.32 -9.66
C SER A 516 6.09 23.10 -8.96
N THR A 517 5.28 23.82 -9.73
CA THR A 517 4.05 24.44 -9.25
C THR A 517 2.85 23.51 -9.35
N SER A 518 3.00 22.38 -10.06
CA SER A 518 1.92 21.44 -10.36
C SER A 518 1.77 20.36 -9.29
N PHE A 519 2.88 19.91 -8.66
CA PHE A 519 2.80 18.99 -7.53
C PHE A 519 2.28 19.72 -6.29
N THR A 520 1.00 20.08 -6.34
CA THR A 520 0.30 20.57 -5.17
C THR A 520 -0.05 19.37 -4.31
N ASP A 521 0.55 19.31 -3.13
CA ASP A 521 0.34 18.20 -2.21
C ASP A 521 -1.08 18.18 -1.66
N ALA A 522 -1.89 17.21 -2.10
CA ALA A 522 -3.19 16.95 -1.50
C ALA A 522 -2.98 16.18 -0.18
N GLY A 523 -2.66 16.90 0.90
CA GLY A 523 -3.13 16.41 2.17
C GLY A 523 -2.18 15.72 3.15
N ALA A 524 -0.92 15.34 2.85
CA ALA A 524 -0.02 14.87 3.91
C ALA A 524 0.96 15.95 4.32
N SER A 525 0.52 16.86 5.16
CA SER A 525 1.41 17.74 5.90
C SER A 525 1.72 17.13 7.27
N SER A 526 2.94 17.28 7.76
CA SER A 526 3.26 16.91 9.12
C SER A 526 4.26 17.86 9.75
N ALA A 527 3.86 18.40 10.88
CA ALA A 527 4.73 19.15 11.80
C ALA A 527 5.33 18.24 12.89
N SER A 528 5.24 16.92 12.75
CA SER A 528 5.78 15.95 13.70
C SER A 528 7.17 15.47 13.27
N SER A 529 8.13 15.54 14.19
CA SER A 529 9.48 15.00 14.00
C SER A 529 9.53 13.46 13.89
N ALA A 530 8.42 12.77 14.22
CA ALA A 530 8.30 11.33 14.07
C ALA A 530 7.79 10.92 12.68
N THR A 531 7.53 11.88 11.79
CA THR A 531 7.06 11.59 10.43
C THR A 531 8.19 11.15 9.54
N VAL A 532 7.90 10.13 8.72
CA VAL A 532 8.77 9.65 7.65
C VAL A 532 7.98 9.64 6.35
N PHE A 533 8.61 10.11 5.29
CA PHE A 533 8.12 9.96 3.93
C PHE A 533 8.97 8.95 3.16
N TYR A 534 8.35 8.29 2.22
CA TYR A 534 9.01 7.46 1.21
C TYR A 534 8.45 7.84 -0.15
N PHE A 535 9.28 7.75 -1.18
CA PHE A 535 8.86 8.00 -2.56
C PHE A 535 9.31 6.83 -3.41
N THR A 536 8.35 6.05 -3.90
CA THR A 536 8.62 4.80 -4.62
C THR A 536 7.36 4.35 -5.38
N ASP A 537 7.53 3.70 -6.52
CA ASP A 537 6.42 3.19 -7.32
C ASP A 537 5.86 1.90 -6.68
N VAL A 538 4.66 1.97 -6.08
CA VAL A 538 3.99 0.80 -5.49
C VAL A 538 2.85 0.27 -6.35
N ASN A 539 2.54 0.93 -7.46
CA ASN A 539 1.46 0.53 -8.36
C ASN A 539 1.95 0.05 -9.73
N GLY A 540 3.25 0.20 -10.04
CA GLY A 540 3.88 -0.24 -11.28
C GLY A 540 3.63 0.67 -12.48
N ASP A 541 3.26 1.93 -12.25
CA ASP A 541 2.94 2.87 -13.34
C ASP A 541 4.15 3.70 -13.82
N GLY A 542 5.33 3.44 -13.27
CA GLY A 542 6.58 4.10 -13.61
C GLY A 542 6.79 5.45 -12.93
N ARG A 543 5.92 5.84 -11.99
CA ARG A 543 6.03 7.06 -11.19
C ARG A 543 6.16 6.72 -9.71
N ALA A 544 7.06 7.42 -9.03
CA ALA A 544 7.20 7.24 -7.59
C ALA A 544 6.01 7.86 -6.84
N ASP A 545 5.34 7.03 -6.06
CA ASP A 545 4.23 7.40 -5.18
C ASP A 545 4.76 7.96 -3.85
N LYS A 546 3.99 8.82 -3.21
CA LYS A 546 4.31 9.35 -1.89
C LYS A 546 3.70 8.47 -0.80
N ILE A 547 4.54 7.97 0.10
CA ILE A 547 4.13 7.22 1.27
C ILE A 547 4.45 8.04 2.51
N TYR A 548 3.46 8.20 3.39
CA TYR A 548 3.57 8.88 4.66
C TYR A 548 3.42 7.86 5.79
N TRP A 549 4.31 7.91 6.76
CA TRP A 549 4.18 7.16 8.00
C TRP A 549 4.47 8.02 9.23
N ASN A 550 3.71 7.78 10.29
CA ASN A 550 3.95 8.34 11.61
C ASN A 550 3.40 7.38 12.67
N PRO A 551 4.23 6.87 13.60
CA PRO A 551 3.80 5.86 14.57
C PRO A 551 2.72 6.35 15.53
N GLY A 552 2.65 7.66 15.80
CA GLY A 552 1.64 8.28 16.67
C GLY A 552 0.32 8.62 15.97
N ASN A 553 0.24 8.48 14.65
CA ASN A 553 -0.93 8.87 13.87
C ASN A 553 -1.52 7.67 13.12
N TYR A 554 -2.84 7.68 12.94
CA TYR A 554 -3.56 6.71 12.10
C TYR A 554 -3.29 5.24 12.49
N LEU A 555 -3.09 4.95 13.77
CA LEU A 555 -2.76 3.61 14.28
C LEU A 555 -1.49 3.02 13.64
N GLY A 556 -0.54 3.88 13.25
CA GLY A 556 0.70 3.46 12.60
C GLY A 556 0.55 2.94 11.16
N LYS A 557 -0.59 3.23 10.51
CA LYS A 557 -0.83 2.88 9.10
C LYS A 557 0.00 3.76 8.17
N LEU A 558 0.46 3.18 7.07
CA LEU A 558 1.02 3.93 5.96
C LEU A 558 -0.12 4.60 5.17
N LYS A 559 0.06 5.86 4.81
CA LYS A 559 -0.77 6.57 3.84
C LYS A 559 -0.03 6.66 2.53
N ILE A 560 -0.65 6.19 1.47
CA ILE A 560 -0.10 6.19 0.13
C ILE A 560 -0.87 7.19 -0.72
N TYR A 561 -0.15 7.98 -1.48
CA TYR A 561 -0.69 8.95 -2.43
C TYR A 561 -0.07 8.65 -3.79
N TYR A 562 -0.86 8.13 -4.70
CA TYR A 562 -0.39 7.79 -6.04
C TYR A 562 -0.02 9.04 -6.82
N SER A 563 1.12 8.98 -7.46
CA SER A 563 1.52 10.01 -8.42
C SER A 563 0.70 9.88 -9.71
N SER A 564 0.31 11.00 -10.29
CA SER A 564 -0.56 11.00 -11.47
C SER A 564 0.06 11.79 -12.62
N THR A 565 -0.43 11.49 -13.83
CA THR A 565 -0.05 12.22 -15.06
C THR A 565 -0.38 13.72 -15.01
N ALA A 566 -1.20 14.15 -14.05
CA ALA A 566 -1.49 15.56 -13.79
C ALA A 566 -0.45 16.22 -12.87
N ASN A 567 0.68 15.56 -12.60
CA ASN A 567 1.74 16.02 -11.69
C ASN A 567 1.21 16.37 -10.30
N LYS A 568 0.47 15.47 -9.69
CA LYS A 568 -0.04 15.59 -8.32
C LYS A 568 -0.07 14.23 -7.63
N PHE A 569 -0.11 14.25 -6.30
CA PHE A 569 -0.30 13.07 -5.48
C PHE A 569 -1.78 12.91 -5.13
N ASP A 570 -2.42 11.86 -5.63
CA ASP A 570 -3.83 11.54 -5.41
C ASP A 570 -3.98 10.53 -4.27
N GLY A 571 -4.86 10.79 -3.33
CA GLY A 571 -5.09 9.93 -2.16
C GLY A 571 -5.70 10.69 -0.97
N PRO A 572 -5.62 10.14 0.25
CA PRO A 572 -4.78 9.00 0.65
C PRO A 572 -5.46 7.65 0.47
N TYR A 573 -4.66 6.66 0.12
CA TYR A 573 -4.96 5.24 0.29
C TYR A 573 -4.20 4.73 1.53
N TYR A 574 -4.66 3.65 2.15
CA TYR A 574 -4.04 3.17 3.37
C TYR A 574 -3.44 1.79 3.16
N SER A 575 -2.19 1.59 3.60
CA SER A 575 -1.72 0.25 3.86
C SER A 575 -2.39 -0.25 5.13
N LEU A 576 -3.10 -1.35 5.01
CA LEU A 576 -3.85 -1.94 6.11
C LEU A 576 -3.10 -3.11 6.74
N ARG A 577 -1.98 -3.50 6.16
CA ARG A 577 -1.04 -4.53 6.65
C ARG A 577 0.33 -3.92 6.90
N GLY A 578 1.12 -4.58 7.76
CA GLY A 578 2.44 -4.08 8.12
C GLY A 578 2.40 -2.74 8.84
N THR A 579 1.33 -2.47 9.60
CA THR A 579 1.21 -1.25 10.40
C THR A 579 2.08 -1.35 11.65
N SER A 580 2.65 -0.24 12.10
CA SER A 580 3.36 -0.20 13.37
C SER A 580 3.21 1.14 14.07
N GLN A 581 2.88 1.07 15.36
CA GLN A 581 2.87 2.23 16.26
C GLN A 581 4.21 2.39 17.00
N SER A 582 5.15 1.48 16.79
CA SER A 582 6.48 1.56 17.39
C SER A 582 7.39 2.50 16.59
N GLY A 583 7.98 3.47 17.26
CA GLY A 583 9.02 4.32 16.66
C GLY A 583 10.33 3.57 16.33
N ASP A 584 10.44 2.31 16.73
CA ASP A 584 11.58 1.42 16.48
C ASP A 584 11.37 0.55 15.22
N THR A 585 10.25 0.74 14.52
CA THR A 585 10.00 0.05 13.24
C THR A 585 10.62 0.81 12.09
N ASP A 586 11.32 0.08 11.25
CA ASP A 586 11.84 0.55 9.98
C ASP A 586 11.02 -0.06 8.83
N PHE A 587 10.61 0.78 7.88
CA PHE A 587 9.99 0.36 6.64
C PHE A 587 10.94 0.57 5.48
N PHE A 588 10.94 -0.38 4.55
CA PHE A 588 11.66 -0.31 3.28
C PHE A 588 10.69 -0.66 2.16
N PHE A 589 11.03 -0.22 0.96
CA PHE A 589 10.24 -0.51 -0.23
C PHE A 589 11.17 -0.93 -1.36
N ALA A 590 10.92 -2.10 -1.93
CA ALA A 590 11.73 -2.67 -3.00
C ALA A 590 10.94 -3.75 -3.74
N ASP A 591 11.16 -3.92 -5.02
CA ASP A 591 10.57 -5.00 -5.80
C ASP A 591 11.26 -6.34 -5.45
N LEU A 592 10.64 -7.14 -4.58
CA LEU A 592 11.20 -8.42 -4.12
C LEU A 592 10.89 -9.58 -5.05
N ASN A 593 9.86 -9.45 -5.91
CA ASN A 593 9.34 -10.53 -6.73
C ASN A 593 9.58 -10.33 -8.23
N GLY A 594 10.04 -9.15 -8.65
CA GLY A 594 10.33 -8.81 -10.04
C GLY A 594 9.10 -8.45 -10.87
N ASP A 595 8.00 -8.00 -10.22
CA ASP A 595 6.76 -7.64 -10.92
C ASP A 595 6.69 -6.14 -11.32
N GLY A 596 7.72 -5.38 -10.99
CA GLY A 596 7.83 -3.95 -11.30
C GLY A 596 7.17 -3.04 -10.28
N LYS A 597 6.65 -3.57 -9.16
CA LYS A 597 6.07 -2.81 -8.06
C LYS A 597 6.94 -2.94 -6.82
N ASN A 598 7.04 -1.85 -6.06
CA ASN A 598 7.81 -1.89 -4.84
C ASN A 598 6.99 -2.42 -3.67
N ASP A 599 7.45 -3.54 -3.13
CA ASP A 599 6.87 -4.24 -1.99
C ASP A 599 7.22 -3.55 -0.67
N GLN A 600 6.33 -3.65 0.32
CA GLN A 600 6.58 -3.14 1.67
C GLN A 600 7.36 -4.17 2.49
N ILE A 601 8.42 -3.73 3.14
CA ILE A 601 9.23 -4.52 4.06
C ILE A 601 9.22 -3.82 5.41
N GLY A 602 8.83 -4.53 6.46
CA GLY A 602 8.84 -4.03 7.83
C GLY A 602 9.85 -4.77 8.69
N TRP A 603 10.63 -4.05 9.49
CA TRP A 603 11.52 -4.61 10.47
C TRP A 603 11.43 -3.87 11.80
N ASN A 604 11.38 -4.65 12.90
CA ASN A 604 11.50 -4.14 14.24
C ASN A 604 12.37 -5.10 15.05
N TYR A 605 13.49 -4.62 15.58
CA TYR A 605 14.42 -5.46 16.31
C TYR A 605 13.81 -6.07 17.59
N ALA A 606 12.80 -5.43 18.17
CA ALA A 606 12.12 -5.85 19.39
C ALA A 606 10.90 -6.74 19.14
N GLU A 607 10.44 -6.83 17.90
CA GLU A 607 9.24 -7.59 17.51
C GLU A 607 9.60 -8.77 16.61
N ASN A 608 8.73 -9.77 16.54
CA ASN A 608 8.86 -10.92 15.65
C ASN A 608 10.24 -11.59 15.69
N SER A 609 10.93 -11.59 16.85
CA SER A 609 12.29 -12.12 16.98
C SER A 609 13.29 -11.48 16.02
N GLY A 610 13.05 -10.23 15.58
CA GLY A 610 13.89 -9.49 14.63
C GLY A 610 13.80 -10.00 13.19
N GLU A 611 12.76 -10.76 12.85
CA GLU A 611 12.46 -11.18 11.47
C GLU A 611 11.87 -10.05 10.65
N LEU A 612 12.17 -10.04 9.35
CA LEU A 612 11.52 -9.17 8.39
C LEU A 612 10.09 -9.65 8.09
N ARG A 613 9.22 -8.70 7.80
CA ARG A 613 7.87 -8.92 7.31
C ARG A 613 7.71 -8.26 5.95
N ASN A 614 7.58 -9.06 4.92
CA ASN A 614 7.51 -8.63 3.54
C ASN A 614 6.07 -8.74 3.05
N TYR A 615 5.58 -7.71 2.36
CA TYR A 615 4.20 -7.59 1.88
C TYR A 615 4.24 -7.17 0.42
N PHE A 616 3.86 -8.07 -0.49
CA PHE A 616 3.87 -7.77 -1.91
C PHE A 616 2.87 -6.67 -2.28
N ALA A 617 3.29 -5.73 -3.10
CA ALA A 617 2.42 -4.78 -3.78
C ALA A 617 1.47 -5.52 -4.74
N LYS A 618 0.24 -5.00 -4.93
CA LYS A 618 -0.80 -5.67 -5.71
C LYS A 618 -1.20 -4.85 -6.92
#